data_d4b3437f43099dd169f7c0c24035317a
#
_entry.id   d4b3437f43099dd169f7c0c24035317a
#
_cell.length_a   1.000
_cell.length_b   1.000
_cell.length_c   1.000
_cell.angle_alpha   90.00
_cell.angle_beta   90.00
_cell.angle_gamma   90.00
#
_symmetry.space_group_name_H-M   'P 1'
#
loop_
_entity.id
_entity.type
_entity.pdbx_description
1 polymer ?
#
loop_
_entity_poly.entity_id
_entity_poly.type
_entity_poly.pdbx_seq_one_letter_code
_entity_poly.pdbx_strand_id
1 'polypeptide(L)'
;MLLIIASLFTIAPIQYPEAYRGDIVETLHGVEVADPYRWLEQDVRESNEVRMWVQDENTITRQYLDSIETRPYIKETLTKAWNYEKHGLPFHRGSRWFQSRNTGLQNPSVIY
;
A
#
# COMPACT_ATOMS: atom_id res chain seq x y z
N MET A 1 42.89 28.46 6.59
CA MET A 1 42.23 27.49 7.49
C MET A 1 40.81 27.37 7.01
N LEU A 2 40.51 26.31 6.24
CA LEU A 2 39.18 26.10 5.61
C LEU A 2 38.33 25.32 6.59
N LEU A 3 37.28 25.96 7.10
CA LEU A 3 36.27 25.28 7.97
C LEU A 3 35.34 24.49 7.05
N ILE A 4 35.44 23.16 7.04
CA ILE A 4 34.45 22.28 6.43
C ILE A 4 33.33 22.13 7.44
N ILE A 5 32.20 22.84 7.21
CA ILE A 5 30.97 22.62 7.94
C ILE A 5 30.31 21.37 7.34
N ALA A 6 30.50 20.23 7.99
CA ALA A 6 29.75 19.02 7.69
C ALA A 6 28.32 19.19 8.20
N SER A 7 27.38 19.51 7.30
CA SER A 7 25.94 19.48 7.60
C SER A 7 25.53 18.02 7.82
N LEU A 8 25.42 17.61 9.08
CA LEU A 8 24.76 16.36 9.45
C LEU A 8 23.27 16.52 9.13
N PHE A 9 22.84 15.97 8.01
CA PHE A 9 21.43 15.75 7.73
C PHE A 9 20.90 14.69 8.70
N THR A 10 20.40 15.10 9.85
CA THR A 10 19.59 14.24 10.73
C THR A 10 18.22 14.10 10.09
N ILE A 11 17.94 12.93 9.50
CA ILE A 11 16.59 12.57 9.11
C ILE A 11 15.79 12.46 10.41
N ALA A 12 14.83 13.37 10.61
CA ALA A 12 13.93 13.29 11.76
C ALA A 12 13.18 11.95 11.71
N PRO A 13 13.05 11.23 12.83
CA PRO A 13 12.31 9.99 12.87
C PRO A 13 10.84 10.25 12.48
N ILE A 14 10.27 9.36 11.67
CA ILE A 14 8.85 9.40 11.32
C ILE A 14 8.05 9.20 12.61
N GLN A 15 7.17 10.15 12.91
CA GLN A 15 6.23 10.04 14.02
C GLN A 15 4.93 9.43 13.52
N TYR A 16 4.63 8.22 13.98
CA TYR A 16 3.39 7.52 13.65
C TYR A 16 2.25 7.96 14.55
N PRO A 17 0.99 7.92 14.08
CA PRO A 17 -0.18 8.12 14.93
C PRO A 17 -0.23 7.08 16.05
N GLU A 18 -0.65 7.50 17.23
CA GLU A 18 -0.86 6.54 18.32
C GLU A 18 -2.12 5.71 18.05
N ALA A 19 -1.97 4.38 18.07
CA ALA A 19 -3.11 3.48 18.04
C ALA A 19 -3.66 3.28 19.46
N TYR A 20 -4.97 3.46 19.63
CA TYR A 20 -5.64 3.18 20.89
C TYR A 20 -5.41 1.73 21.31
N ARG A 21 -5.11 1.51 22.59
CA ARG A 21 -4.96 0.19 23.18
C ARG A 21 -6.16 -0.13 24.05
N GLY A 22 -6.99 -1.09 23.61
CA GLY A 22 -8.11 -1.63 24.39
C GLY A 22 -7.67 -2.69 25.40
N ASP A 23 -8.61 -3.11 26.23
CA ASP A 23 -8.41 -4.07 27.31
C ASP A 23 -8.98 -5.45 26.97
N ILE A 24 -9.14 -5.78 25.70
CA ILE A 24 -9.72 -7.07 25.28
C ILE A 24 -8.69 -8.18 25.53
N VAL A 25 -9.18 -9.24 26.19
CA VAL A 25 -8.42 -10.46 26.43
C VAL A 25 -9.28 -11.65 25.98
N GLU A 26 -8.70 -12.55 25.21
CA GLU A 26 -9.33 -13.79 24.78
C GLU A 26 -8.67 -14.99 25.45
N THR A 27 -9.46 -16.03 25.69
CA THR A 27 -8.92 -17.31 26.18
C THR A 27 -8.81 -18.28 25.01
N LEU A 28 -7.57 -18.54 24.57
CA LEU A 28 -7.27 -19.48 23.50
C LEU A 28 -6.60 -20.73 24.09
N HIS A 29 -7.27 -21.89 23.95
CA HIS A 29 -6.78 -23.17 24.48
C HIS A 29 -6.43 -23.13 25.97
N GLY A 30 -7.17 -22.35 26.77
CA GLY A 30 -6.93 -22.20 28.20
C GLY A 30 -5.84 -21.19 28.58
N VAL A 31 -5.32 -20.44 27.63
CA VAL A 31 -4.32 -19.37 27.85
C VAL A 31 -4.98 -18.02 27.55
N GLU A 32 -4.83 -17.07 28.48
CA GLU A 32 -5.26 -15.69 28.26
C GLU A 32 -4.31 -14.96 27.33
N VAL A 33 -4.85 -14.41 26.25
CA VAL A 33 -4.11 -13.65 25.22
C VAL A 33 -4.73 -12.26 25.13
N ALA A 34 -3.93 -11.23 25.42
CA ALA A 34 -4.37 -9.84 25.28
C ALA A 34 -4.40 -9.45 23.79
N ASP A 35 -5.51 -8.82 23.39
CA ASP A 35 -5.71 -8.30 22.04
C ASP A 35 -6.10 -6.81 22.09
N PRO A 36 -5.13 -5.93 22.34
CA PRO A 36 -5.39 -4.50 22.53
C PRO A 36 -5.80 -3.78 21.24
N TYR A 37 -5.68 -4.41 20.09
CA TYR A 37 -5.96 -3.81 18.80
C TYR A 37 -7.13 -4.47 18.07
N ARG A 38 -8.00 -5.20 18.77
CA ARG A 38 -9.21 -5.85 18.23
C ARG A 38 -10.11 -4.89 17.43
N TRP A 39 -10.14 -3.63 17.81
CA TRP A 39 -10.91 -2.61 17.13
C TRP A 39 -10.49 -2.39 15.66
N LEU A 40 -9.23 -2.70 15.29
CA LEU A 40 -8.72 -2.62 13.92
C LEU A 40 -9.28 -3.71 12.98
N GLU A 41 -9.91 -4.75 13.52
CA GLU A 41 -10.59 -5.79 12.71
C GLU A 41 -11.89 -5.29 12.08
N GLN A 42 -12.41 -4.16 12.53
CA GLN A 42 -13.63 -3.59 11.99
C GLN A 42 -13.43 -3.09 10.56
N ASP A 43 -14.47 -3.24 9.73
CA ASP A 43 -14.42 -2.75 8.34
C ASP A 43 -14.28 -1.22 8.31
N VAL A 44 -13.29 -0.73 7.58
CA VAL A 44 -13.02 0.72 7.40
C VAL A 44 -14.21 1.48 6.81
N ARG A 45 -15.14 0.80 6.14
CA ARG A 45 -16.36 1.40 5.57
C ARG A 45 -17.44 1.63 6.63
N GLU A 46 -17.40 0.86 7.71
CA GLU A 46 -18.43 0.86 8.77
C GLU A 46 -17.93 1.55 10.05
N SER A 47 -16.65 1.44 10.37
CA SER A 47 -16.04 2.07 11.55
C SER A 47 -15.39 3.41 11.23
N ASN A 48 -15.88 4.46 11.88
CA ASN A 48 -15.25 5.79 11.79
C ASN A 48 -13.87 5.81 12.45
N GLU A 49 -13.69 5.08 13.54
CA GLU A 49 -12.45 5.01 14.29
C GLU A 49 -11.32 4.41 13.43
N VAL A 50 -11.57 3.26 12.83
CA VAL A 50 -10.65 2.62 11.88
C VAL A 50 -10.37 3.53 10.69
N ARG A 51 -11.40 4.17 10.15
CA ARG A 51 -11.25 5.09 9.02
C ARG A 51 -10.34 6.27 9.35
N MET A 52 -10.51 6.90 10.50
CA MET A 52 -9.66 8.01 10.93
C MET A 52 -8.21 7.56 11.11
N TRP A 53 -7.98 6.47 11.80
CA TRP A 53 -6.64 5.91 11.96
C TRP A 53 -5.96 5.61 10.62
N VAL A 54 -6.68 4.98 9.67
CA VAL A 54 -6.16 4.72 8.31
C VAL A 54 -5.85 6.02 7.56
N GLN A 55 -6.65 7.08 7.73
CA GLN A 55 -6.40 8.38 7.12
C GLN A 55 -5.14 9.05 7.68
N ASP A 56 -4.94 8.99 8.98
CA ASP A 56 -3.77 9.55 9.64
C ASP A 56 -2.49 8.83 9.23
N GLU A 57 -2.49 7.50 9.20
CA GLU A 57 -1.38 6.68 8.69
C GLU A 57 -1.07 6.97 7.21
N ASN A 58 -2.10 7.08 6.38
CA ASN A 58 -1.94 7.44 4.97
C ASN A 58 -1.38 8.84 4.79
N THR A 59 -1.72 9.79 5.65
CA THR A 59 -1.22 11.16 5.59
C THR A 59 0.30 11.18 5.78
N ILE A 60 0.79 10.51 6.80
CA ILE A 60 2.23 10.40 7.09
C ILE A 60 2.96 9.66 5.97
N THR A 61 2.40 8.53 5.53
CA THR A 61 2.95 7.75 4.42
C THR A 61 3.09 8.59 3.15
N ARG A 62 2.07 9.38 2.81
CA ARG A 62 2.11 10.26 1.64
C ARG A 62 3.12 11.37 1.79
N GLN A 63 3.17 12.04 2.94
CA GLN A 63 4.16 13.08 3.22
C GLN A 63 5.59 12.55 3.03
N TYR A 64 5.88 11.38 3.57
CA TYR A 64 7.19 10.75 3.40
C TYR A 64 7.47 10.40 1.94
N LEU A 65 6.57 9.68 1.28
CA LEU A 65 6.77 9.23 -0.10
C LEU A 65 6.85 10.40 -1.09
N ASP A 66 6.10 11.47 -0.87
CA ASP A 66 6.08 12.63 -1.76
C ASP A 66 7.34 13.52 -1.55
N SER A 67 8.02 13.39 -0.41
CA SER A 67 9.30 14.05 -0.16
C SER A 67 10.49 13.41 -0.91
N ILE A 68 10.30 12.20 -1.46
CA ILE A 68 11.36 11.49 -2.19
C ILE A 68 11.51 12.05 -3.60
N GLU A 69 12.56 12.81 -3.84
CA GLU A 69 12.81 13.49 -5.12
C GLU A 69 12.89 12.54 -6.33
N THR A 70 13.39 11.32 -6.13
CA THR A 70 13.53 10.32 -7.20
C THR A 70 12.22 9.59 -7.53
N ARG A 71 11.17 9.74 -6.72
CA ARG A 71 9.88 9.03 -6.89
C ARG A 71 9.23 9.28 -8.25
N PRO A 72 9.15 10.52 -8.78
CA PRO A 72 8.59 10.77 -10.11
C PRO A 72 9.35 10.04 -11.23
N TYR A 73 10.67 10.05 -11.17
CA TYR A 73 11.53 9.36 -12.13
C TYR A 73 11.30 7.84 -12.10
N ILE A 74 11.26 7.25 -10.91
CA ILE A 74 11.00 5.81 -10.74
C ILE A 74 9.61 5.47 -11.30
N LYS A 75 8.59 6.26 -10.98
CA LYS A 75 7.22 6.07 -11.48
C LYS A 75 7.17 6.11 -13.00
N GLU A 76 7.82 7.10 -13.61
CA GLU A 76 7.87 7.22 -15.07
C GLU A 76 8.57 6.03 -15.72
N THR A 77 9.73 5.62 -15.15
CA THR A 77 10.50 4.48 -15.65
C THR A 77 9.70 3.18 -15.57
N LEU A 78 9.06 2.92 -14.43
CA LEU A 78 8.20 1.75 -14.26
C LEU A 78 6.97 1.80 -15.18
N THR A 79 6.38 2.97 -15.36
CA THR A 79 5.23 3.14 -16.27
C THR A 79 5.63 2.79 -17.71
N LYS A 80 6.76 3.28 -18.19
CA LYS A 80 7.29 2.96 -19.52
C LYS A 80 7.61 1.47 -19.65
N ALA A 81 8.28 0.88 -18.65
CA ALA A 81 8.64 -0.52 -18.65
C ALA A 81 7.43 -1.45 -18.63
N TRP A 82 6.34 -1.04 -17.96
CA TRP A 82 5.11 -1.84 -17.83
C TRP A 82 4.12 -1.64 -18.96
N ASN A 83 4.28 -0.57 -19.76
CA ASN A 83 3.38 -0.21 -20.86
C ASN A 83 3.73 -0.95 -22.14
N TYR A 84 3.50 -2.26 -22.16
CA TYR A 84 3.62 -3.09 -23.37
C TYR A 84 2.37 -3.98 -23.52
N GLU A 85 2.08 -4.37 -24.74
CA GLU A 85 0.94 -5.23 -25.04
C GLU A 85 1.17 -6.65 -24.47
N LYS A 86 0.17 -7.15 -23.76
CA LYS A 86 0.18 -8.45 -23.10
C LYS A 86 -0.94 -9.33 -23.63
N HIS A 87 -0.60 -10.55 -24.00
CA HIS A 87 -1.52 -11.55 -24.50
C HIS A 87 -1.56 -12.75 -23.57
N GLY A 88 -2.75 -13.15 -23.14
CA GLY A 88 -2.94 -14.41 -22.44
C GLY A 88 -2.91 -15.60 -23.39
N LEU A 89 -2.83 -16.81 -22.85
CA LEU A 89 -2.96 -18.01 -23.67
C LEU A 89 -4.39 -18.11 -24.21
N PRO A 90 -4.54 -18.43 -25.54
CA PRO A 90 -5.86 -18.68 -26.10
C PRO A 90 -6.47 -19.93 -25.46
N PHE A 91 -7.77 -19.91 -25.22
CA PHE A 91 -8.52 -21.06 -24.76
C PHE A 91 -9.81 -21.25 -25.55
N HIS A 92 -10.26 -22.48 -25.66
CA HIS A 92 -11.41 -22.86 -26.46
C HIS A 92 -12.63 -23.16 -25.58
N ARG A 93 -13.79 -22.62 -25.94
CA ARG A 93 -15.07 -22.92 -25.29
C ARG A 93 -16.18 -23.02 -26.34
N GLY A 94 -16.83 -24.16 -26.40
CA GLY A 94 -17.82 -24.46 -27.45
C GLY A 94 -17.19 -24.41 -28.83
N SER A 95 -17.68 -23.56 -29.73
CA SER A 95 -17.15 -23.37 -31.08
C SER A 95 -16.24 -22.12 -31.21
N ARG A 96 -15.86 -21.49 -30.12
CA ARG A 96 -15.15 -20.20 -30.12
C ARG A 96 -13.82 -20.29 -29.38
N TRP A 97 -12.86 -19.51 -29.84
CA TRP A 97 -11.60 -19.23 -29.18
C TRP A 97 -11.68 -17.90 -28.46
N PHE A 98 -11.05 -17.83 -27.29
CA PHE A 98 -10.98 -16.64 -26.46
C PHE A 98 -9.53 -16.37 -26.10
N GLN A 99 -9.18 -15.09 -26.00
CA GLN A 99 -7.86 -14.66 -25.57
C GLN A 99 -7.99 -13.37 -24.75
N SER A 100 -7.32 -13.32 -23.59
CA SER A 100 -7.20 -12.06 -22.86
C SER A 100 -6.11 -11.19 -23.48
N ARG A 101 -6.39 -9.92 -23.61
CA ARG A 101 -5.44 -8.91 -24.09
C ARG A 101 -5.43 -7.71 -23.19
N ASN A 102 -4.26 -7.09 -23.07
CA ASN A 102 -4.07 -5.84 -22.37
C ASN A 102 -3.15 -4.94 -23.20
N THR A 103 -3.58 -3.72 -23.47
CA THR A 103 -2.83 -2.78 -24.32
C THR A 103 -1.65 -2.12 -23.60
N GLY A 104 -1.40 -2.48 -22.33
CA GLY A 104 -0.28 -1.96 -21.53
C GLY A 104 -0.71 -1.65 -20.11
N LEU A 105 -1.23 -0.48 -19.85
CA LEU A 105 -1.64 -0.01 -18.51
C LEU A 105 -3.13 -0.19 -18.21
N GLN A 106 -3.81 -0.91 -19.05
CA GLN A 106 -5.24 -1.18 -18.91
C GLN A 106 -5.52 -2.04 -17.66
N ASN A 107 -6.59 -1.73 -16.93
CA ASN A 107 -7.02 -2.51 -15.76
C ASN A 107 -8.55 -2.66 -15.81
N PRO A 108 -9.09 -3.87 -15.95
CA PRO A 108 -8.44 -5.17 -16.18
C PRO A 108 -8.10 -5.44 -17.66
N SER A 109 -7.53 -6.65 -17.92
CA SER A 109 -7.42 -7.16 -19.31
C SER A 109 -8.81 -7.47 -19.88
N VAL A 110 -8.97 -7.32 -21.21
CA VAL A 110 -10.22 -7.62 -21.92
C VAL A 110 -10.12 -8.98 -22.59
N ILE A 111 -11.23 -9.71 -22.62
CA ILE A 111 -11.35 -11.00 -23.33
C ILE A 111 -11.95 -10.75 -24.71
N TYR A 112 -11.27 -11.25 -25.72
CA TYR A 112 -11.67 -11.23 -27.14
C TYR A 112 -12.02 -12.61 -27.62
#